data_d422f803a1a5f276aa4113248ff3d963
#
_entry.id   d422f803a1a5f276aa4113248ff3d963
#
_cell.length_a   1.000
_cell.length_b   1.000
_cell.length_c   1.000
_cell.angle_alpha   90.00
_cell.angle_beta   90.00
_cell.angle_gamma   90.00
#
_symmetry.space_group_name_H-M   'P 1'
#
loop_
_entity.id
_entity.type
_entity.pdbx_description
1 polymer ?
#
loop_
_entity_poly.entity_id
_entity_poly.type
_entity_poly.pdbx_seq_one_letter_code
_entity_poly.pdbx_strand_id
1 'polypeptide(L)'
;MAVREDITQDTLMGGRVHLRQPGRGYRAAIDPVLLAAAVPAGAGEDVLDVGAGVGAAALCLARRVAECRVRGIELQRELVHLATENVRLNEMGKRVEIMVGNLAHPPPRIAPGSFSHVMANPPYLDPAANDPSPDRGRRTAMMESGGGLALWINHCIAMARPGGTITMIQRADRLDTLLSLLTRRAGDVVIFPLWPFDPFDEANAKPASRVILRAKVGSHAPTKIMGGLALHDANGEYTADAEAVLRHGAPLLLGPL
;
A
#
# COMPACT_ATOMS: atom_id res chain seq x y z
N MET A 1 -24.94 -12.21 -20.65
CA MET A 1 -23.78 -11.60 -21.35
C MET A 1 -22.92 -10.94 -20.27
N ALA A 2 -21.74 -11.46 -20.01
CA ALA A 2 -20.81 -10.80 -19.11
C ALA A 2 -20.37 -9.46 -19.75
N VAL A 3 -20.60 -8.35 -19.08
CA VAL A 3 -20.06 -7.04 -19.45
C VAL A 3 -18.55 -7.22 -19.40
N ARG A 4 -17.87 -7.20 -20.55
CA ARG A 4 -16.42 -7.06 -20.58
C ARG A 4 -16.11 -5.72 -19.89
N GLU A 5 -15.59 -5.76 -18.68
CA GLU A 5 -15.05 -4.56 -18.06
C GLU A 5 -13.95 -4.01 -18.98
N ASP A 6 -14.04 -2.73 -19.33
CA ASP A 6 -13.01 -2.07 -20.11
C ASP A 6 -11.71 -2.12 -19.30
N ILE A 7 -10.70 -2.82 -19.81
CA ILE A 7 -9.37 -2.89 -19.21
C ILE A 7 -8.50 -1.81 -19.85
N THR A 8 -7.90 -0.97 -19.03
CA THR A 8 -6.92 0.02 -19.47
C THR A 8 -5.49 -0.49 -19.28
N GLN A 9 -4.57 0.07 -20.05
CA GLN A 9 -3.14 -0.14 -19.89
C GLN A 9 -2.52 1.17 -19.40
N ASP A 10 -1.81 1.08 -18.28
CA ASP A 10 -1.17 2.21 -17.62
C ASP A 10 0.29 1.86 -17.30
N THR A 11 1.07 2.85 -16.91
CA THR A 11 2.44 2.64 -16.44
C THR A 11 2.68 3.35 -15.12
N LEU A 12 3.53 2.77 -14.29
CA LEU A 12 4.02 3.36 -13.05
C LEU A 12 5.55 3.48 -13.10
N MET A 13 6.12 4.24 -12.18
CA MET A 13 7.57 4.43 -12.03
C MET A 13 8.26 4.87 -13.34
N GLY A 14 7.68 5.86 -14.02
CA GLY A 14 8.24 6.38 -15.27
C GLY A 14 8.29 5.36 -16.41
N GLY A 15 7.28 4.49 -16.50
CA GLY A 15 7.18 3.46 -17.54
C GLY A 15 7.86 2.12 -17.20
N ARG A 16 8.48 1.99 -16.02
CA ARG A 16 9.21 0.77 -15.63
C ARG A 16 8.34 -0.36 -15.09
N VAL A 17 7.08 -0.06 -14.78
CA VAL A 17 6.06 -1.04 -14.39
C VAL A 17 4.86 -0.84 -15.29
N HIS A 18 4.51 -1.87 -16.06
CA HIS A 18 3.32 -1.90 -16.90
C HIS A 18 2.15 -2.51 -16.13
N LEU A 19 0.98 -1.92 -16.25
CA LEU A 19 -0.17 -2.30 -15.46
C LEU A 19 -1.44 -2.36 -16.32
N ARG A 20 -2.15 -3.48 -16.27
CA ARG A 20 -3.53 -3.61 -16.73
C ARG A 20 -4.45 -3.48 -15.53
N GLN A 21 -5.48 -2.65 -15.64
CA GLN A 21 -6.42 -2.43 -14.55
C GLN A 21 -7.83 -2.14 -15.06
N PRO A 22 -8.87 -2.32 -14.24
CA PRO A 22 -10.23 -1.99 -14.64
C PRO A 22 -10.35 -0.52 -15.05
N GLY A 23 -11.08 -0.22 -16.11
CA GLY A 23 -11.35 1.14 -16.56
C GLY A 23 -12.27 1.92 -15.63
N ARG A 24 -12.98 1.22 -14.74
CA ARG A 24 -13.91 1.79 -13.74
C ARG A 24 -13.59 1.25 -12.34
N GLY A 25 -13.96 1.99 -11.31
CA GLY A 25 -13.74 1.62 -9.93
C GLY A 25 -12.39 2.08 -9.39
N TYR A 26 -11.82 1.34 -8.41
CA TYR A 26 -10.52 1.68 -7.86
C TYR A 26 -9.41 1.45 -8.88
N ARG A 27 -8.58 2.46 -9.07
CA ARG A 27 -7.41 2.42 -9.95
C ARG A 27 -6.15 2.73 -9.15
N ALA A 28 -5.13 1.95 -9.41
CA ALA A 28 -3.80 2.22 -8.87
C ALA A 28 -3.23 3.49 -9.53
N ALA A 29 -2.80 4.43 -8.69
CA ALA A 29 -2.15 5.66 -9.10
C ALA A 29 -0.80 5.80 -8.36
N ILE A 30 -0.59 6.89 -7.62
CA ILE A 30 0.69 7.13 -6.93
C ILE A 30 0.84 6.37 -5.60
N ASP A 31 -0.27 6.07 -4.92
CA ASP A 31 -0.24 5.46 -3.59
C ASP A 31 0.51 4.11 -3.54
N PRO A 32 0.32 3.17 -4.49
CA PRO A 32 1.11 1.94 -4.55
C PRO A 32 2.61 2.17 -4.73
N VAL A 33 3.00 3.21 -5.48
CA VAL A 33 4.42 3.56 -5.68
C VAL A 33 5.02 4.09 -4.38
N LEU A 34 4.31 5.02 -3.71
CA LEU A 34 4.73 5.59 -2.44
C LEU A 34 4.80 4.53 -1.33
N LEU A 35 3.81 3.64 -1.26
CA LEU A 35 3.83 2.51 -0.35
C LEU A 35 5.05 1.60 -0.59
N ALA A 36 5.26 1.18 -1.83
CA ALA A 36 6.40 0.35 -2.20
C ALA A 36 7.74 1.03 -1.89
N ALA A 37 7.85 2.36 -2.08
CA ALA A 37 9.04 3.13 -1.77
C ALA A 37 9.35 3.18 -0.26
N ALA A 38 8.33 3.08 0.58
CA ALA A 38 8.44 3.16 2.04
C ALA A 38 8.78 1.82 2.72
N VAL A 39 8.61 0.68 2.00
CA VAL A 39 8.96 -0.64 2.55
C VAL A 39 10.48 -0.79 2.58
N PRO A 40 11.09 -1.07 3.75
CA PRO A 40 12.54 -1.15 3.90
C PRO A 40 13.11 -2.51 3.52
N ALA A 41 12.52 -3.18 2.53
CA ALA A 41 12.95 -4.50 2.09
C ALA A 41 14.33 -4.48 1.43
N GLY A 42 15.14 -5.47 1.76
CA GLY A 42 16.42 -5.79 1.14
C GLY A 42 16.34 -7.00 0.20
N ALA A 43 17.48 -7.31 -0.42
CA ALA A 43 17.62 -8.50 -1.26
C ALA A 43 17.38 -9.78 -0.46
N GLY A 44 16.67 -10.74 -1.05
CA GLY A 44 16.36 -12.03 -0.43
C GLY A 44 15.25 -12.02 0.62
N GLU A 45 14.71 -10.86 0.98
CA GLU A 45 13.64 -10.77 1.97
C GLU A 45 12.26 -11.08 1.37
N ASP A 46 11.40 -11.65 2.24
CA ASP A 46 10.02 -11.98 1.90
C ASP A 46 9.08 -10.86 2.37
N VAL A 47 8.26 -10.36 1.44
CA VAL A 47 7.28 -9.30 1.68
C VAL A 47 5.87 -9.80 1.37
N LEU A 48 4.91 -9.45 2.22
CA LEU A 48 3.49 -9.67 1.94
C LEU A 48 2.81 -8.36 1.56
N ASP A 49 2.11 -8.35 0.43
CA ASP A 49 1.21 -7.27 -0.01
C ASP A 49 -0.23 -7.68 0.32
N VAL A 50 -0.82 -7.01 1.30
CA VAL A 50 -2.18 -7.32 1.79
C VAL A 50 -3.19 -6.48 1.03
N GLY A 51 -4.13 -7.14 0.35
CA GLY A 51 -5.08 -6.48 -0.56
C GLY A 51 -4.38 -5.97 -1.82
N ALA A 52 -3.61 -6.83 -2.46
CA ALA A 52 -2.71 -6.47 -3.55
C ALA A 52 -3.41 -5.87 -4.78
N GLY A 53 -4.74 -6.01 -4.90
CA GLY A 53 -5.48 -5.53 -6.05
C GLY A 53 -4.94 -6.11 -7.35
N VAL A 54 -4.60 -5.25 -8.29
CA VAL A 54 -3.97 -5.63 -9.58
C VAL A 54 -2.45 -5.84 -9.47
N GLY A 55 -1.89 -5.87 -8.26
CA GLY A 55 -0.47 -6.14 -7.99
C GLY A 55 0.44 -4.93 -8.09
N ALA A 56 -0.09 -3.71 -8.11
CA ALA A 56 0.68 -2.49 -8.37
C ALA A 56 1.81 -2.26 -7.36
N ALA A 57 1.53 -2.33 -6.04
CA ALA A 57 2.54 -2.12 -5.00
C ALA A 57 3.59 -3.24 -5.00
N ALA A 58 3.15 -4.50 -5.15
CA ALA A 58 4.04 -5.66 -5.26
C ALA A 58 5.03 -5.53 -6.43
N LEU A 59 4.55 -5.12 -7.61
CA LEU A 59 5.38 -4.92 -8.80
C LEU A 59 6.35 -3.74 -8.64
N CYS A 60 5.87 -2.61 -8.09
CA CYS A 60 6.72 -1.45 -7.81
C CYS A 60 7.84 -1.80 -6.82
N LEU A 61 7.53 -2.54 -5.76
CA LEU A 61 8.52 -3.00 -4.79
C LEU A 61 9.55 -3.94 -5.44
N ALA A 62 9.09 -4.96 -6.18
CA ALA A 62 9.96 -5.91 -6.86
C ALA A 62 10.80 -5.26 -7.97
N ARG A 63 10.34 -4.15 -8.58
CA ARG A 63 11.13 -3.35 -9.53
C ARG A 63 12.22 -2.54 -8.82
N ARG A 64 11.91 -2.01 -7.63
CA ARG A 64 12.85 -1.19 -6.84
C ARG A 64 13.93 -2.04 -6.16
N VAL A 65 13.53 -3.19 -5.60
CA VAL A 65 14.43 -4.05 -4.82
C VAL A 65 14.68 -5.34 -5.59
N ALA A 66 15.87 -5.47 -6.13
CA ALA A 66 16.29 -6.71 -6.78
C ALA A 66 16.28 -7.87 -5.76
N GLU A 67 15.91 -9.07 -6.22
CA GLU A 67 15.93 -10.31 -5.44
C GLU A 67 14.96 -10.37 -4.22
N CYS A 68 14.22 -9.32 -3.87
CA CYS A 68 13.14 -9.47 -2.91
C CYS A 68 12.02 -10.35 -3.49
N ARG A 69 11.35 -11.10 -2.63
CA ARG A 69 10.18 -11.91 -2.99
C ARG A 69 8.93 -11.26 -2.43
N VAL A 70 7.93 -11.08 -3.28
CA VAL A 70 6.66 -10.47 -2.88
C VAL A 70 5.53 -11.46 -3.12
N ARG A 71 4.82 -11.80 -2.06
CA ARG A 71 3.54 -12.49 -2.15
C ARG A 71 2.43 -11.49 -1.89
N GLY A 72 1.34 -11.59 -2.65
CA GLY A 72 0.17 -10.76 -2.43
C GLY A 72 -1.07 -11.61 -2.22
N ILE A 73 -1.97 -11.12 -1.39
CA ILE A 73 -3.32 -11.67 -1.23
C ILE A 73 -4.35 -10.63 -1.63
N GLU A 74 -5.35 -11.08 -2.38
CA GLU A 74 -6.46 -10.26 -2.84
C GLU A 74 -7.74 -11.09 -2.78
N LEU A 75 -8.85 -10.48 -2.35
CA LEU A 75 -10.13 -11.16 -2.19
C LEU A 75 -10.84 -11.38 -3.52
N GLN A 76 -10.72 -10.43 -4.44
CA GLN A 76 -11.43 -10.42 -5.71
C GLN A 76 -10.67 -11.24 -6.76
N ARG A 77 -11.27 -12.34 -7.23
CA ARG A 77 -10.65 -13.25 -8.20
C ARG A 77 -10.29 -12.56 -9.52
N GLU A 78 -11.12 -11.61 -9.94
CA GLU A 78 -10.93 -10.83 -11.16
C GLU A 78 -9.66 -9.97 -11.08
N LEU A 79 -9.42 -9.35 -9.92
CA LEU A 79 -8.21 -8.56 -9.68
C LEU A 79 -6.96 -9.46 -9.59
N VAL A 80 -7.08 -10.65 -8.98
CA VAL A 80 -5.97 -11.64 -8.96
C VAL A 80 -5.61 -12.09 -10.37
N HIS A 81 -6.61 -12.28 -11.24
CA HIS A 81 -6.36 -12.63 -12.65
C HIS A 81 -5.55 -11.52 -13.34
N LEU A 82 -5.98 -10.26 -13.23
CA LEU A 82 -5.27 -9.11 -13.77
C LEU A 82 -3.86 -8.96 -13.16
N ALA A 83 -3.73 -9.15 -11.83
CA ALA A 83 -2.44 -9.13 -11.16
C ALA A 83 -1.48 -10.19 -11.72
N THR A 84 -1.98 -11.40 -11.98
CA THR A 84 -1.18 -12.49 -12.58
C THR A 84 -0.73 -12.13 -14.00
N GLU A 85 -1.59 -11.50 -14.80
CA GLU A 85 -1.23 -10.98 -16.12
C GLU A 85 -0.17 -9.87 -16.00
N ASN A 86 -0.32 -8.96 -15.04
CA ASN A 86 0.63 -7.88 -14.78
C ASN A 86 2.00 -8.42 -14.36
N VAL A 87 2.03 -9.46 -13.52
CA VAL A 87 3.28 -10.13 -13.13
C VAL A 87 3.99 -10.71 -14.36
N ARG A 88 3.25 -11.32 -15.29
CA ARG A 88 3.81 -11.83 -16.56
C ARG A 88 4.30 -10.71 -17.48
N LEU A 89 3.49 -9.65 -17.62
CA LEU A 89 3.80 -8.48 -18.44
C LEU A 89 5.11 -7.79 -18.01
N ASN A 90 5.42 -7.83 -16.72
CA ASN A 90 6.64 -7.26 -16.14
C ASN A 90 7.78 -8.28 -15.96
N GLU A 91 7.60 -9.55 -16.40
CA GLU A 91 8.60 -10.63 -16.31
C GLU A 91 9.03 -10.95 -14.86
N MET A 92 8.12 -10.76 -13.88
CA MET A 92 8.41 -10.90 -12.45
C MET A 92 7.93 -12.22 -11.82
N GLY A 93 7.48 -13.18 -12.61
CA GLY A 93 6.87 -14.43 -12.11
C GLY A 93 7.75 -15.30 -11.21
N LYS A 94 9.06 -15.08 -11.20
CA LYS A 94 9.98 -15.78 -10.29
C LYS A 94 10.00 -15.17 -8.87
N ARG A 95 9.53 -13.94 -8.70
CA ARG A 95 9.66 -13.17 -7.46
C ARG A 95 8.34 -12.60 -6.93
N VAL A 96 7.33 -12.47 -7.78
CA VAL A 96 6.03 -11.92 -7.41
C VAL A 96 4.95 -12.96 -7.67
N GLU A 97 4.17 -13.29 -6.65
CA GLU A 97 3.01 -14.19 -6.72
C GLU A 97 1.81 -13.53 -6.05
N ILE A 98 0.71 -13.38 -6.78
CA ILE A 98 -0.55 -12.85 -6.21
C ILE A 98 -1.58 -13.98 -6.22
N MET A 99 -2.25 -14.18 -5.08
CA MET A 99 -3.20 -15.26 -4.89
C MET A 99 -4.53 -14.78 -4.28
N VAL A 100 -5.58 -15.53 -4.53
CA VAL A 100 -6.88 -15.30 -3.87
C VAL A 100 -6.72 -15.59 -2.38
N GLY A 101 -7.11 -14.62 -1.54
CA GLY A 101 -7.06 -14.78 -0.09
C GLY A 101 -8.00 -13.84 0.63
N ASN A 102 -8.57 -14.32 1.72
CA ASN A 102 -9.38 -13.54 2.63
C ASN A 102 -8.55 -13.27 3.91
N LEU A 103 -8.56 -12.02 4.39
CA LEU A 103 -7.80 -11.62 5.59
C LEU A 103 -8.26 -12.35 6.85
N ALA A 104 -9.55 -12.70 6.93
CA ALA A 104 -10.09 -13.48 8.05
C ALA A 104 -9.71 -14.97 7.97
N HIS A 105 -9.45 -15.48 6.75
CA HIS A 105 -9.11 -16.88 6.48
C HIS A 105 -7.99 -16.93 5.43
N PRO A 106 -6.75 -16.61 5.83
CA PRO A 106 -5.63 -16.56 4.90
C PRO A 106 -5.37 -17.95 4.30
N PRO A 107 -4.92 -18.01 3.04
CA PRO A 107 -4.60 -19.29 2.40
C PRO A 107 -3.44 -19.98 3.13
N PRO A 108 -3.41 -21.32 3.20
CA PRO A 108 -2.39 -22.08 3.94
C PRO A 108 -0.94 -21.79 3.54
N ARG A 109 -0.73 -21.26 2.32
CA ARG A 109 0.60 -20.86 1.83
C ARG A 109 1.10 -19.53 2.40
N ILE A 110 0.26 -18.81 3.13
CA ILE A 110 0.60 -17.57 3.83
C ILE A 110 0.62 -17.87 5.33
N ALA A 111 1.81 -18.21 5.82
CA ALA A 111 1.97 -18.58 7.23
C ALA A 111 2.13 -17.34 8.12
N PRO A 112 1.47 -17.29 9.28
CA PRO A 112 1.70 -16.24 10.28
C PRO A 112 3.17 -16.17 10.70
N GLY A 113 3.66 -14.94 10.95
CA GLY A 113 5.02 -14.71 11.46
C GLY A 113 6.14 -15.03 10.45
N SER A 114 5.84 -15.16 9.15
CA SER A 114 6.83 -15.60 8.16
C SER A 114 7.43 -14.49 7.31
N PHE A 115 6.85 -13.29 7.32
CA PHE A 115 7.28 -12.20 6.44
C PHE A 115 8.19 -11.20 7.16
N SER A 116 9.29 -10.81 6.51
CA SER A 116 10.17 -9.74 6.98
C SER A 116 9.44 -8.40 7.02
N HIS A 117 8.62 -8.17 6.01
CA HIS A 117 7.83 -6.95 5.86
C HIS A 117 6.42 -7.29 5.39
N VAL A 118 5.45 -6.54 5.88
CA VAL A 118 4.06 -6.60 5.41
C VAL A 118 3.66 -5.19 5.00
N MET A 119 3.09 -5.04 3.81
CA MET A 119 2.60 -3.77 3.34
C MET A 119 1.10 -3.85 3.03
N ALA A 120 0.40 -2.72 3.16
CA ALA A 120 -1.01 -2.64 2.83
C ALA A 120 -1.42 -1.23 2.40
N ASN A 121 -2.32 -1.16 1.42
CA ASN A 121 -3.06 0.02 1.03
C ASN A 121 -4.57 -0.25 1.21
N PRO A 122 -5.08 -0.21 2.46
CA PRO A 122 -6.49 -0.48 2.71
C PRO A 122 -7.40 0.49 1.98
N PRO A 123 -8.59 0.09 1.51
CA PRO A 123 -9.50 0.98 0.81
C PRO A 123 -9.91 2.17 1.67
N TYR A 124 -10.01 3.35 1.03
CA TYR A 124 -10.27 4.66 1.68
C TYR A 124 -11.75 4.95 1.90
N LEU A 125 -12.58 3.94 2.02
CA LEU A 125 -14.02 4.15 2.13
C LEU A 125 -14.37 4.85 3.45
N ASP A 126 -15.09 5.96 3.31
CA ASP A 126 -15.77 6.62 4.40
C ASP A 126 -17.15 5.94 4.56
N PRO A 127 -17.45 5.30 5.71
CA PRO A 127 -18.77 4.72 5.96
C PRO A 127 -19.90 5.77 5.90
N ALA A 128 -19.56 7.05 6.13
CA ALA A 128 -20.54 8.16 6.13
C ALA A 128 -20.76 8.80 4.76
N ALA A 129 -19.99 8.45 3.74
CA ALA A 129 -20.16 9.04 2.42
C ALA A 129 -21.28 8.33 1.64
N ASN A 130 -22.42 8.99 1.52
CA ASN A 130 -23.59 8.59 0.72
C ASN A 130 -23.30 8.64 -0.79
N ASP A 131 -22.61 7.63 -1.34
CA ASP A 131 -22.48 7.46 -2.78
C ASP A 131 -23.27 6.21 -3.22
N PRO A 132 -24.31 6.36 -4.04
CA PRO A 132 -25.20 5.26 -4.43
C PRO A 132 -24.61 4.31 -5.47
N SER A 133 -23.29 4.37 -5.75
CA SER A 133 -22.70 3.47 -6.76
C SER A 133 -22.74 1.99 -6.28
N PRO A 134 -23.24 1.04 -7.12
CA PRO A 134 -23.31 -0.38 -6.76
C PRO A 134 -21.95 -0.99 -6.40
N ASP A 135 -20.87 -0.48 -6.98
CA ASP A 135 -19.51 -0.93 -6.71
C ASP A 135 -19.03 -0.47 -5.32
N ARG A 136 -19.51 0.70 -4.87
CA ARG A 136 -19.19 1.20 -3.54
C ARG A 136 -19.93 0.43 -2.45
N GLY A 137 -21.20 0.12 -2.66
CA GLY A 137 -21.98 -0.70 -1.75
C GLY A 137 -21.36 -2.09 -1.53
N ARG A 138 -20.84 -2.71 -2.58
CA ARG A 138 -20.11 -3.98 -2.49
C ARG A 138 -18.81 -3.86 -1.69
N ARG A 139 -18.03 -2.80 -1.89
CA ARG A 139 -16.79 -2.54 -1.15
C ARG A 139 -17.07 -2.21 0.31
N THR A 140 -18.06 -1.37 0.59
CA THR A 140 -18.51 -1.04 1.95
C THR A 140 -18.99 -2.28 2.69
N ALA A 141 -19.84 -3.10 2.06
CA ALA A 141 -20.29 -4.37 2.64
C ALA A 141 -19.14 -5.37 2.89
N MET A 142 -18.12 -5.40 2.01
CA MET A 142 -16.92 -6.21 2.21
C MET A 142 -16.04 -5.68 3.36
N MET A 143 -16.00 -4.36 3.59
CA MET A 143 -15.31 -3.78 4.73
C MET A 143 -16.08 -3.95 6.03
N GLU A 144 -17.40 -3.77 6.02
CA GLU A 144 -18.26 -3.93 7.19
C GLU A 144 -18.35 -5.40 7.64
N SER A 145 -18.49 -6.33 6.69
CA SER A 145 -18.45 -7.76 6.98
C SER A 145 -17.07 -8.28 7.40
N GLY A 146 -16.01 -7.52 7.11
CA GLY A 146 -14.61 -7.87 7.36
C GLY A 146 -13.96 -7.20 8.58
N GLY A 147 -14.69 -6.48 9.44
CA GLY A 147 -14.09 -5.85 10.64
C GLY A 147 -13.30 -4.57 10.38
N GLY A 148 -13.44 -3.94 9.21
CA GLY A 148 -12.84 -2.65 8.89
C GLY A 148 -11.31 -2.63 8.99
N LEU A 149 -10.74 -1.46 9.29
CA LEU A 149 -9.29 -1.24 9.38
C LEU A 149 -8.62 -2.12 10.46
N ALA A 150 -9.36 -2.49 11.51
CA ALA A 150 -8.86 -3.38 12.56
C ALA A 150 -8.49 -4.78 12.03
N LEU A 151 -9.26 -5.34 11.10
CA LEU A 151 -8.94 -6.62 10.47
C LEU A 151 -7.64 -6.53 9.67
N TRP A 152 -7.45 -5.45 8.92
CA TRP A 152 -6.23 -5.23 8.14
C TRP A 152 -5.00 -5.16 9.02
N ILE A 153 -5.04 -4.35 10.08
CA ILE A 153 -3.92 -4.19 11.01
C ILE A 153 -3.65 -5.50 11.75
N ASN A 154 -4.69 -6.18 12.23
CA ASN A 154 -4.56 -7.47 12.90
C ASN A 154 -3.89 -8.50 12.01
N HIS A 155 -4.31 -8.56 10.74
CA HIS A 155 -3.72 -9.46 9.75
C HIS A 155 -2.26 -9.11 9.47
N CYS A 156 -1.95 -7.83 9.21
CA CYS A 156 -0.57 -7.39 8.97
C CYS A 156 0.36 -7.75 10.14
N ILE A 157 -0.07 -7.50 11.37
CA ILE A 157 0.72 -7.84 12.58
C ILE A 157 0.91 -9.36 12.69
N ALA A 158 -0.14 -10.14 12.42
CA ALA A 158 -0.07 -11.61 12.53
C ALA A 158 0.88 -12.22 11.46
N MET A 159 0.97 -11.63 10.28
CA MET A 159 1.80 -12.13 9.17
C MET A 159 3.27 -11.74 9.29
N ALA A 160 3.58 -10.59 9.86
CA ALA A 160 4.94 -10.14 10.06
C ALA A 160 5.66 -10.99 11.13
N ARG A 161 6.93 -11.34 10.88
CA ARG A 161 7.76 -12.02 11.88
C ARG A 161 8.01 -11.10 13.10
N PRO A 162 8.36 -11.64 14.27
CA PRO A 162 8.85 -10.81 15.38
C PRO A 162 10.03 -9.93 14.92
N GLY A 163 9.96 -8.62 15.20
CA GLY A 163 10.93 -7.64 14.71
C GLY A 163 10.76 -7.24 13.23
N GLY A 164 9.85 -7.88 12.50
CA GLY A 164 9.49 -7.48 11.15
C GLY A 164 8.69 -6.17 11.13
N THR A 165 8.53 -5.55 9.96
CA THR A 165 7.81 -4.28 9.84
C THR A 165 6.47 -4.45 9.16
N ILE A 166 5.52 -3.60 9.53
CA ILE A 166 4.31 -3.33 8.78
C ILE A 166 4.38 -1.91 8.24
N THR A 167 4.02 -1.72 6.98
CA THR A 167 3.99 -0.41 6.31
C THR A 167 2.62 -0.22 5.68
N MET A 168 1.94 0.85 6.01
CA MET A 168 0.60 1.16 5.50
C MET A 168 0.56 2.57 4.95
N ILE A 169 -0.18 2.76 3.85
CA ILE A 169 -0.58 4.08 3.38
C ILE A 169 -2.06 4.25 3.60
N GLN A 170 -2.48 5.42 4.12
CA GLN A 170 -3.88 5.70 4.40
C GLN A 170 -4.14 7.21 4.37
N ARG A 171 -5.40 7.62 4.36
CA ARG A 171 -5.80 9.02 4.56
C ARG A 171 -5.28 9.53 5.90
N ALA A 172 -4.81 10.76 5.93
CA ALA A 172 -4.25 11.36 7.13
C ALA A 172 -5.30 11.52 8.26
N ASP A 173 -6.57 11.71 7.91
CA ASP A 173 -7.69 11.81 8.86
C ASP A 173 -8.06 10.46 9.55
N ARG A 174 -7.36 9.38 9.21
CA ARG A 174 -7.52 8.05 9.87
C ARG A 174 -6.33 7.70 10.77
N LEU A 175 -5.43 8.64 10.97
CA LEU A 175 -4.20 8.41 11.74
C LEU A 175 -4.47 8.00 13.19
N ASP A 176 -5.45 8.62 13.84
CA ASP A 176 -5.88 8.30 15.20
C ASP A 176 -6.33 6.86 15.33
N THR A 177 -7.15 6.41 14.38
CA THR A 177 -7.64 5.02 14.30
C THR A 177 -6.47 4.05 14.08
N LEU A 178 -5.55 4.36 13.14
CA LEU A 178 -4.36 3.54 12.88
C LEU A 178 -3.51 3.37 14.14
N LEU A 179 -3.21 4.47 14.84
CA LEU A 179 -2.40 4.45 16.04
C LEU A 179 -3.06 3.66 17.17
N SER A 180 -4.37 3.85 17.38
CA SER A 180 -5.11 3.14 18.42
C SER A 180 -5.09 1.62 18.23
N LEU A 181 -5.15 1.14 16.98
CA LEU A 181 -5.14 -0.27 16.63
C LEU A 181 -3.75 -0.93 16.72
N LEU A 182 -2.67 -0.15 16.59
CA LEU A 182 -1.30 -0.64 16.71
C LEU A 182 -0.86 -0.81 18.18
N THR A 183 -1.48 -0.11 19.12
CA THR A 183 -1.08 -0.02 20.52
C THR A 183 -0.78 -1.40 21.14
N ARG A 184 0.34 -1.50 21.85
CA ARG A 184 0.84 -2.67 22.60
C ARG A 184 1.32 -3.87 21.76
N ARG A 185 1.15 -3.88 20.43
CA ARG A 185 1.56 -5.01 19.59
C ARG A 185 2.69 -4.68 18.61
N ALA A 186 2.82 -3.40 18.30
CA ALA A 186 3.89 -2.86 17.47
C ALA A 186 4.29 -1.49 18.01
N GLY A 187 5.58 -1.19 17.95
CA GLY A 187 6.16 0.10 18.33
C GLY A 187 7.16 0.56 17.28
N ASP A 188 8.07 1.48 17.65
CA ASP A 188 8.94 2.16 16.69
C ASP A 188 8.11 2.70 15.50
N VAL A 189 6.94 3.26 15.85
CA VAL A 189 6.01 3.77 14.86
C VAL A 189 6.60 5.02 14.22
N VAL A 190 6.71 5.00 12.90
CA VAL A 190 7.12 6.17 12.12
C VAL A 190 5.90 6.69 11.37
N ILE A 191 5.56 7.94 11.62
CA ILE A 191 4.50 8.68 10.94
C ILE A 191 5.18 9.56 9.88
N PHE A 192 4.87 9.33 8.61
CA PHE A 192 5.43 10.07 7.49
C PHE A 192 4.29 10.70 6.67
N PRO A 193 4.02 12.01 6.87
CA PRO A 193 2.98 12.73 6.16
C PRO A 193 3.29 12.88 4.66
N LEU A 194 2.23 12.84 3.84
CA LEU A 194 2.29 13.17 2.42
C LEU A 194 1.46 14.42 2.20
N TRP A 195 2.14 15.52 1.92
CA TRP A 195 1.57 16.83 1.76
C TRP A 195 1.23 17.08 0.30
N PRO A 196 0.05 17.64 -0.03
CA PRO A 196 -0.23 18.05 -1.41
C PRO A 196 0.75 19.09 -1.93
N PHE A 197 1.12 20.06 -1.08
CA PHE A 197 2.11 21.12 -1.31
C PHE A 197 3.01 21.28 -0.08
N ASP A 198 4.04 22.09 -0.17
CA ASP A 198 4.91 22.38 0.97
C ASP A 198 4.06 22.93 2.15
N PRO A 199 4.09 22.27 3.31
CA PRO A 199 3.31 22.72 4.47
C PRO A 199 3.79 24.04 5.06
N PHE A 200 4.96 24.54 4.67
CA PHE A 200 5.52 25.82 5.11
C PHE A 200 5.33 26.95 4.09
N ASP A 201 4.77 26.66 2.92
CA ASP A 201 4.38 27.69 1.94
C ASP A 201 3.03 28.29 2.35
N GLU A 202 3.06 29.49 2.95
CA GLU A 202 1.84 30.17 3.44
C GLU A 202 0.75 30.35 2.37
N ALA A 203 1.12 30.46 1.09
CA ALA A 203 0.18 30.66 -0.01
C ALA A 203 -0.56 29.37 -0.41
N ASN A 204 0.09 28.20 -0.30
CA ASN A 204 -0.40 26.94 -0.82
C ASN A 204 -0.54 25.84 0.24
N ALA A 205 -0.16 26.10 1.49
CA ALA A 205 -0.20 25.11 2.56
C ALA A 205 -1.57 24.46 2.70
N LYS A 206 -1.57 23.11 2.70
CA LYS A 206 -2.76 22.29 2.91
C LYS A 206 -2.44 21.19 3.91
N PRO A 207 -3.42 20.72 4.67
CA PRO A 207 -3.24 19.55 5.52
C PRO A 207 -2.71 18.36 4.71
N ALA A 208 -1.94 17.48 5.34
CA ALA A 208 -1.54 16.22 4.74
C ALA A 208 -2.78 15.44 4.30
N SER A 209 -2.78 15.00 3.05
CA SER A 209 -3.91 14.24 2.49
C SER A 209 -3.80 12.74 2.81
N ARG A 210 -2.57 12.25 2.95
CA ARG A 210 -2.23 10.86 3.25
C ARG A 210 -1.12 10.80 4.29
N VAL A 211 -1.01 9.64 4.90
CA VAL A 211 0.09 9.30 5.80
C VAL A 211 0.60 7.91 5.45
N ILE A 212 1.92 7.76 5.43
CA ILE A 212 2.56 6.46 5.49
C ILE A 212 2.90 6.21 6.94
N LEU A 213 2.51 5.04 7.43
CA LEU A 213 2.80 4.60 8.78
C LEU A 213 3.60 3.31 8.69
N ARG A 214 4.80 3.29 9.30
CA ARG A 214 5.61 2.09 9.47
C ARG A 214 5.73 1.78 10.95
N ALA A 215 5.54 0.52 11.32
CA ALA A 215 5.70 0.06 12.70
C ALA A 215 6.47 -1.26 12.73
N LYS A 216 7.15 -1.56 13.83
CA LYS A 216 7.93 -2.78 14.06
C LYS A 216 7.19 -3.68 15.05
N VAL A 217 6.89 -4.92 14.63
CA VAL A 217 6.14 -5.89 15.43
C VAL A 217 6.95 -6.31 16.66
N GLY A 218 6.32 -6.24 17.84
CA GLY A 218 6.94 -6.57 19.11
C GLY A 218 7.92 -5.51 19.66
N SER A 219 8.08 -4.37 18.98
CA SER A 219 8.87 -3.24 19.51
C SER A 219 8.07 -2.45 20.54
N HIS A 220 8.79 -1.84 21.49
CA HIS A 220 8.27 -0.86 22.46
C HIS A 220 8.94 0.51 22.32
N ALA A 221 9.71 0.71 21.26
CA ALA A 221 10.36 1.99 21.00
C ALA A 221 9.31 3.10 20.71
N PRO A 222 9.62 4.35 21.03
CA PRO A 222 8.69 5.47 20.91
C PRO A 222 8.34 5.78 19.46
N THR A 223 7.19 6.43 19.29
CA THR A 223 6.71 6.93 17.99
C THR A 223 7.52 8.13 17.55
N LYS A 224 7.79 8.22 16.25
CA LYS A 224 8.50 9.32 15.58
C LYS A 224 7.59 9.94 14.53
N ILE A 225 7.58 11.26 14.43
CA ILE A 225 6.92 12.01 13.35
C ILE A 225 8.01 12.60 12.47
N MET A 226 7.95 12.29 11.19
CA MET A 226 8.91 12.78 10.19
C MET A 226 8.36 14.02 9.48
N GLY A 227 9.22 14.78 8.81
CA GLY A 227 8.80 15.94 8.01
C GLY A 227 7.86 15.60 6.85
N GLY A 228 7.96 14.38 6.34
CA GLY A 228 7.11 13.92 5.24
C GLY A 228 7.65 14.29 3.86
N LEU A 229 6.76 14.22 2.86
CA LEU A 229 7.05 14.54 1.47
C LEU A 229 5.98 15.49 0.93
N ALA A 230 6.38 16.67 0.42
CA ALA A 230 5.53 17.51 -0.40
C ALA A 230 5.48 16.93 -1.82
N LEU A 231 4.26 16.67 -2.33
CA LEU A 231 4.09 16.07 -3.65
C LEU A 231 4.28 17.07 -4.77
N HIS A 232 3.76 18.29 -4.61
CA HIS A 232 3.78 19.33 -5.64
C HIS A 232 4.44 20.60 -5.15
N ASP A 233 5.08 21.28 -6.09
CA ASP A 233 5.59 22.63 -5.91
C ASP A 233 4.46 23.68 -6.08
N ALA A 234 4.81 24.97 -5.97
CA ALA A 234 3.85 26.07 -6.11
C ALA A 234 3.18 26.16 -7.50
N ASN A 235 3.78 25.56 -8.53
CA ASN A 235 3.25 25.51 -9.89
C ASN A 235 2.33 24.29 -10.13
N GLY A 236 2.23 23.39 -9.15
CA GLY A 236 1.46 22.15 -9.25
C GLY A 236 2.22 20.98 -9.93
N GLU A 237 3.50 21.16 -10.24
CA GLU A 237 4.36 20.10 -10.74
C GLU A 237 4.87 19.25 -9.57
N TYR A 238 5.28 18.00 -9.84
CA TYR A 238 5.90 17.19 -8.80
C TYR A 238 7.21 17.83 -8.31
N THR A 239 7.42 17.83 -7.00
CA THR A 239 8.72 18.19 -6.43
C THR A 239 9.81 17.22 -6.90
N ALA A 240 11.07 17.65 -6.88
CA ALA A 240 12.20 16.78 -7.25
C ALA A 240 12.23 15.47 -6.44
N ASP A 241 11.92 15.55 -5.13
CA ASP A 241 11.85 14.38 -4.26
C ASP A 241 10.67 13.46 -4.62
N ALA A 242 9.50 14.04 -4.93
CA ALA A 242 8.36 13.27 -5.40
C ALA A 242 8.64 12.59 -6.75
N GLU A 243 9.27 13.29 -7.70
CA GLU A 243 9.70 12.69 -8.98
C GLU A 243 10.71 11.55 -8.79
N ALA A 244 11.70 11.75 -7.92
CA ALA A 244 12.68 10.72 -7.60
C ALA A 244 12.00 9.42 -7.15
N VAL A 245 10.96 9.51 -6.31
CA VAL A 245 10.18 8.36 -5.85
C VAL A 245 9.26 7.83 -6.95
N LEU A 246 8.42 8.70 -7.51
CA LEU A 246 7.31 8.30 -8.37
C LEU A 246 7.77 7.86 -9.77
N ARG A 247 8.81 8.49 -10.31
CA ARG A 247 9.33 8.19 -11.65
C ARG A 247 10.62 7.37 -11.63
N HIS A 248 11.49 7.63 -10.65
CA HIS A 248 12.82 6.98 -10.63
C HIS A 248 12.92 5.83 -9.64
N GLY A 249 11.89 5.61 -8.79
CA GLY A 249 11.83 4.50 -7.83
C GLY A 249 12.82 4.63 -6.68
N ALA A 250 13.15 5.86 -6.32
CA ALA A 250 13.94 6.11 -5.13
C ALA A 250 13.19 5.60 -3.88
N PRO A 251 13.91 5.11 -2.85
CA PRO A 251 13.28 4.75 -1.59
C PRO A 251 12.82 6.00 -0.83
N LEU A 252 11.72 5.87 -0.11
CA LEU A 252 11.35 6.84 0.93
C LEU A 252 12.07 6.46 2.24
N LEU A 253 12.98 7.33 2.67
CA LEU A 253 13.74 7.10 3.89
C LEU A 253 12.92 7.56 5.11
N LEU A 254 12.26 6.62 5.77
CA LEU A 254 11.46 6.86 6.97
C LEU A 254 12.30 6.83 8.25
N GLY A 255 13.59 7.16 8.18
CA GLY A 255 14.54 7.08 9.30
C GLY A 255 15.15 5.68 9.47
N PRO A 256 16.13 5.54 10.39
CA PRO A 256 16.79 4.26 10.68
C PRO A 256 15.78 3.24 11.21
N LEU A 257 16.04 1.96 10.92
CA LEU A 257 15.27 0.81 11.41
C LEU A 257 15.73 0.41 12.82
#